data_04ef9c2e6d714d401417bbf6e48e937c
#
_entry.id   04ef9c2e6d714d401417bbf6e48e937c
#
_cell.length_a   1.000
_cell.length_b   1.000
_cell.length_c   1.000
_cell.angle_alpha   90.00
_cell.angle_beta   90.00
_cell.angle_gamma   90.00
#
_symmetry.space_group_name_H-M   'P 1'
#
loop_
_entity.id
_entity.type
_entity.pdbx_description
1 polymer ?
#
loop_
_entity_poly.entity_id
_entity_poly.type
_entity_poly.pdbx_seq_one_letter_code
_entity_poly.pdbx_strand_id
1 'polypeptide(L)'
;MSIATRHKYEFAVDLERESAPTHVMHLVGVSKRVLEIGCGPGSVTRLLTQHGQCRVTGLDVDATALEKAASYCEAVMQADLNSAEWPKLLVEREPFDVVVAADVLEHLYDPWTALAQMARFIDLTGYLVISLPHVGHAAVASCLINGDFEYREWGLLDRTHIRFFGLKNIEDLFTQ
;
A
#
# COMPACT_ATOMS: atom_id res chain seq x y z
N MET A 1 -3.09 -10.38 -31.25
CA MET A 1 -3.17 -9.36 -30.19
C MET A 1 -3.35 -10.10 -28.88
N SER A 2 -2.31 -10.14 -28.04
CA SER A 2 -2.41 -10.73 -26.70
C SER A 2 -3.34 -9.83 -25.88
N ILE A 3 -4.42 -10.39 -25.36
CA ILE A 3 -5.27 -9.71 -24.37
C ILE A 3 -4.39 -9.59 -23.13
N ALA A 4 -3.90 -8.39 -22.84
CA ALA A 4 -3.16 -8.13 -21.61
C ALA A 4 -4.06 -8.51 -20.44
N THR A 5 -3.72 -9.58 -19.74
CA THR A 5 -4.47 -10.04 -18.57
C THR A 5 -4.42 -8.95 -17.53
N ARG A 6 -5.59 -8.48 -17.09
CA ARG A 6 -5.71 -7.46 -16.05
C ARG A 6 -5.13 -8.02 -14.74
N HIS A 7 -4.23 -7.28 -14.10
CA HIS A 7 -3.69 -7.69 -12.81
C HIS A 7 -4.80 -7.65 -11.72
N LYS A 8 -4.75 -8.56 -10.73
CA LYS A 8 -5.75 -8.67 -9.65
C LYS A 8 -6.04 -7.31 -8.98
N TYR A 9 -5.00 -6.53 -8.71
CA TYR A 9 -5.08 -5.23 -8.04
C TYR A 9 -5.05 -4.03 -9.01
N GLU A 10 -5.29 -4.26 -10.30
CA GLU A 10 -5.40 -3.18 -11.27
C GLU A 10 -6.84 -2.66 -11.33
N PHE A 11 -7.05 -1.42 -10.91
CA PHE A 11 -8.36 -0.78 -10.91
C PHE A 11 -8.29 0.68 -11.34
N ALA A 12 -9.40 1.16 -11.89
CA ALA A 12 -9.59 2.58 -12.12
C ALA A 12 -10.20 3.20 -10.85
N VAL A 13 -9.68 4.36 -10.46
CA VAL A 13 -10.19 5.10 -9.31
C VAL A 13 -11.14 6.19 -9.83
N ASP A 14 -12.33 6.21 -9.26
CA ASP A 14 -13.29 7.28 -9.45
C ASP A 14 -12.98 8.40 -8.45
N LEU A 15 -12.57 9.56 -8.96
CA LEU A 15 -12.17 10.69 -8.13
C LEU A 15 -13.35 11.41 -7.45
N GLU A 16 -14.56 11.23 -7.98
CA GLU A 16 -15.79 11.80 -7.40
C GLU A 16 -16.31 10.97 -6.22
N ARG A 17 -15.77 9.76 -6.05
CA ARG A 17 -16.17 8.84 -4.99
C ARG A 17 -15.14 8.78 -3.88
N GLU A 18 -15.60 8.93 -2.64
CA GLU A 18 -14.77 8.63 -1.46
C GLU A 18 -14.38 7.14 -1.43
N SER A 19 -13.07 6.88 -1.35
CA SER A 19 -12.49 5.55 -1.33
C SER A 19 -11.11 5.59 -0.68
N ALA A 20 -10.57 4.44 -0.24
CA ALA A 20 -9.23 4.39 0.32
C ALA A 20 -8.18 5.02 -0.61
N PRO A 21 -8.13 4.74 -1.94
CA PRO A 21 -7.19 5.39 -2.84
C PRO A 21 -7.34 6.91 -2.93
N THR A 22 -8.58 7.44 -2.94
CA THR A 22 -8.78 8.91 -2.97
C THR A 22 -8.38 9.57 -1.66
N HIS A 23 -8.61 8.92 -0.51
CA HIS A 23 -8.12 9.40 0.78
C HIS A 23 -6.59 9.38 0.84
N VAL A 24 -5.93 8.30 0.36
CA VAL A 24 -4.46 8.24 0.27
C VAL A 24 -3.94 9.41 -0.56
N MET A 25 -4.50 9.67 -1.74
CA MET A 25 -4.11 10.79 -2.59
C MET A 25 -4.24 12.15 -1.87
N HIS A 26 -5.35 12.37 -1.19
CA HIS A 26 -5.56 13.62 -0.45
C HIS A 26 -4.59 13.79 0.72
N LEU A 27 -4.30 12.71 1.45
CA LEU A 27 -3.37 12.73 2.57
C LEU A 27 -1.92 12.95 2.10
N VAL A 28 -1.53 12.37 0.97
CA VAL A 28 -0.19 12.57 0.38
C VAL A 28 -0.02 14.02 -0.09
N GLY A 29 -1.07 14.62 -0.67
CA GLY A 29 -1.01 15.98 -1.20
C GLY A 29 -0.32 16.05 -2.56
N VAL A 30 0.30 17.21 -2.85
CA VAL A 30 0.84 17.53 -4.18
C VAL A 30 2.35 17.76 -4.18
N SER A 31 2.99 17.44 -5.32
CA SER A 31 4.41 17.72 -5.59
C SER A 31 5.38 17.09 -4.57
N LYS A 32 5.04 15.93 -4.04
CA LYS A 32 5.83 15.18 -3.06
C LYS A 32 6.76 14.17 -3.70
N ARG A 33 7.87 13.89 -3.03
CA ARG A 33 8.67 12.67 -3.25
C ARG A 33 8.07 11.56 -2.40
N VAL A 34 7.58 10.54 -3.06
CA VAL A 34 6.81 9.46 -2.42
C VAL A 34 7.54 8.14 -2.59
N LEU A 35 7.67 7.40 -1.49
CA LEU A 35 7.98 5.98 -1.51
C LEU A 35 6.67 5.22 -1.35
N GLU A 36 6.23 4.54 -2.39
CA GLU A 36 5.03 3.70 -2.35
C GLU A 36 5.42 2.24 -2.17
N ILE A 37 5.12 1.70 -1.01
CA ILE A 37 5.37 0.33 -0.61
C ILE A 37 4.15 -0.51 -1.03
N GLY A 38 4.39 -1.62 -1.75
CA GLY A 38 3.30 -2.43 -2.29
C GLY A 38 2.54 -1.71 -3.42
N CYS A 39 3.24 -1.06 -4.33
CA CYS A 39 2.62 -0.24 -5.37
C CYS A 39 1.76 -1.04 -6.38
N GLY A 40 1.89 -2.38 -6.38
CA GLY A 40 1.18 -3.24 -7.31
C GLY A 40 1.37 -2.80 -8.77
N PRO A 41 0.32 -2.87 -9.59
CA PRO A 41 0.36 -2.42 -10.99
C PRO A 41 0.26 -0.89 -11.15
N GLY A 42 0.38 -0.11 -10.05
CA GLY A 42 0.42 1.35 -10.09
C GLY A 42 -0.94 2.03 -10.06
N SER A 43 -1.99 1.41 -9.52
CA SER A 43 -3.33 2.02 -9.47
C SER A 43 -3.35 3.29 -8.61
N VAL A 44 -2.73 3.28 -7.44
CA VAL A 44 -2.57 4.45 -6.57
C VAL A 44 -1.44 5.35 -7.08
N THR A 45 -0.32 4.77 -7.53
CA THR A 45 0.80 5.51 -8.14
C THR A 45 0.33 6.48 -9.21
N ARG A 46 -0.55 5.99 -10.11
CA ARG A 46 -1.11 6.82 -11.18
C ARG A 46 -1.86 8.03 -10.66
N LEU A 47 -2.62 7.89 -9.57
CA LEU A 47 -3.29 9.03 -8.94
C LEU A 47 -2.28 10.04 -8.39
N LEU A 48 -1.28 9.55 -7.65
CA LEU A 48 -0.25 10.38 -7.05
C LEU A 48 0.55 11.16 -8.10
N THR A 49 0.82 10.55 -9.24
CA THR A 49 1.60 11.18 -10.32
C THR A 49 0.75 12.09 -11.19
N GLN A 50 -0.43 11.65 -11.65
CA GLN A 50 -1.24 12.40 -12.60
C GLN A 50 -2.03 13.55 -11.95
N HIS A 51 -2.51 13.36 -10.73
CA HIS A 51 -3.31 14.37 -10.01
C HIS A 51 -2.51 15.07 -8.92
N GLY A 52 -1.63 14.34 -8.22
CA GLY A 52 -0.78 14.89 -7.17
C GLY A 52 0.53 15.50 -7.69
N GLN A 53 0.91 15.26 -8.96
CA GLN A 53 2.20 15.69 -9.50
C GLN A 53 3.40 15.20 -8.65
N CYS A 54 3.24 14.07 -7.97
CA CYS A 54 4.24 13.46 -7.12
C CYS A 54 5.29 12.73 -7.95
N ARG A 55 6.50 12.61 -7.40
CA ARG A 55 7.56 11.73 -7.92
C ARG A 55 7.56 10.46 -7.08
N VAL A 56 7.18 9.35 -7.67
CA VAL A 56 6.97 8.10 -6.94
C VAL A 56 8.08 7.09 -7.23
N THR A 57 8.67 6.56 -6.16
CA THR A 57 9.46 5.33 -6.19
C THR A 57 8.59 4.21 -5.68
N GLY A 58 8.34 3.18 -6.49
CA GLY A 58 7.46 2.06 -6.16
C GLY A 58 8.23 0.80 -5.80
N LEU A 59 7.80 0.11 -4.74
CA LEU A 59 8.26 -1.22 -4.34
C LEU A 59 7.12 -2.21 -4.40
N ASP A 60 7.37 -3.39 -4.96
CA ASP A 60 6.43 -4.52 -4.91
C ASP A 60 7.19 -5.85 -5.00
N VAL A 61 6.58 -6.94 -4.55
CA VAL A 61 7.14 -8.28 -4.69
C VAL A 61 6.88 -8.86 -6.07
N ASP A 62 5.82 -8.43 -6.74
CA ASP A 62 5.39 -8.93 -8.06
C ASP A 62 6.06 -8.15 -9.20
N ALA A 63 7.02 -8.80 -9.86
CA ALA A 63 7.73 -8.22 -11.01
C ALA A 63 6.79 -7.84 -12.16
N THR A 64 5.70 -8.60 -12.38
CA THR A 64 4.74 -8.31 -13.47
C THR A 64 3.88 -7.09 -13.16
N ALA A 65 3.58 -6.86 -11.88
CA ALA A 65 2.92 -5.65 -11.42
C ALA A 65 3.84 -4.43 -11.61
N LEU A 66 5.12 -4.56 -11.25
CA LEU A 66 6.13 -3.51 -11.40
C LEU A 66 6.35 -3.10 -12.86
N GLU A 67 6.28 -4.03 -13.83
CA GLU A 67 6.35 -3.68 -15.25
C GLU A 67 5.25 -2.70 -15.65
N LYS A 68 4.05 -2.82 -15.08
CA LYS A 68 2.94 -1.88 -15.32
C LYS A 68 3.15 -0.56 -14.57
N ALA A 69 3.55 -0.64 -13.29
CA ALA A 69 3.78 0.53 -12.44
C ALA A 69 4.91 1.43 -12.98
N ALA A 70 5.90 0.86 -13.66
CA ALA A 70 7.07 1.57 -14.19
C ALA A 70 6.71 2.75 -15.10
N SER A 71 5.54 2.71 -15.77
CA SER A 71 5.07 3.83 -16.60
C SER A 71 4.63 5.06 -15.80
N TYR A 72 4.43 4.92 -14.49
CA TYR A 72 3.98 5.97 -13.58
C TYR A 72 5.04 6.33 -12.53
N CYS A 73 6.03 5.46 -12.31
CA CYS A 73 7.07 5.65 -11.31
C CYS A 73 8.32 6.32 -11.89
N GLU A 74 9.01 7.10 -11.06
CA GLU A 74 10.38 7.54 -11.32
C GLU A 74 11.37 6.36 -11.26
N ALA A 75 11.10 5.41 -10.36
CA ALA A 75 11.81 4.14 -10.24
C ALA A 75 10.89 3.07 -9.67
N VAL A 76 11.14 1.81 -10.06
CA VAL A 76 10.50 0.64 -9.45
C VAL A 76 11.56 -0.34 -8.98
N MET A 77 11.29 -1.03 -7.87
CA MET A 77 12.20 -2.00 -7.27
C MET A 77 11.43 -3.23 -6.81
N GLN A 78 11.90 -4.41 -7.19
CA GLN A 78 11.33 -5.64 -6.69
C GLN A 78 11.84 -5.91 -5.27
N ALA A 79 10.92 -6.06 -4.32
CA ALA A 79 11.24 -6.24 -2.91
C ALA A 79 10.20 -7.12 -2.20
N ASP A 80 10.67 -8.10 -1.43
CA ASP A 80 9.84 -8.81 -0.46
C ASP A 80 9.97 -8.13 0.90
N LEU A 81 8.90 -7.53 1.38
CA LEU A 81 8.85 -6.81 2.65
C LEU A 81 8.97 -7.73 3.88
N ASN A 82 8.78 -9.03 3.72
CA ASN A 82 9.06 -10.03 4.76
C ASN A 82 10.56 -10.35 4.88
N SER A 83 11.38 -9.89 3.95
CA SER A 83 12.83 -10.00 4.01
C SER A 83 13.43 -8.82 4.76
N ALA A 84 14.48 -9.05 5.54
CA ALA A 84 15.26 -7.97 6.16
C ALA A 84 16.13 -7.17 5.17
N GLU A 85 16.18 -7.58 3.90
CA GLU A 85 17.10 -7.04 2.90
C GLU A 85 16.54 -5.87 2.10
N TRP A 86 15.21 -5.73 2.00
CA TRP A 86 14.59 -4.69 1.18
C TRP A 86 15.03 -3.25 1.52
N PRO A 87 15.32 -2.87 2.79
CA PRO A 87 15.79 -1.53 3.08
C PRO A 87 17.12 -1.18 2.42
N LYS A 88 17.94 -2.18 2.10
CA LYS A 88 19.23 -1.97 1.44
C LYS A 88 19.09 -1.42 0.02
N LEU A 89 17.96 -1.66 -0.63
CA LEU A 89 17.67 -1.15 -1.97
C LEU A 89 17.53 0.38 -2.00
N LEU A 90 17.28 0.99 -0.84
CA LEU A 90 16.99 2.42 -0.69
C LEU A 90 18.12 3.21 0.01
N VAL A 91 19.22 2.57 0.40
CA VAL A 91 20.30 3.20 1.20
C VAL A 91 20.90 4.43 0.53
N GLU A 92 21.00 4.42 -0.80
CA GLU A 92 21.54 5.54 -1.58
C GLU A 92 20.49 6.56 -2.02
N ARG A 93 19.23 6.36 -1.62
CA ARG A 93 18.13 7.28 -1.90
C ARG A 93 18.05 8.37 -0.85
N GLU A 94 17.78 9.58 -1.30
CA GLU A 94 17.43 10.67 -0.37
C GLU A 94 16.10 10.36 0.32
N PRO A 95 15.89 10.85 1.56
CA PRO A 95 14.63 10.65 2.28
C PRO A 95 13.41 11.14 1.48
N PHE A 96 12.26 10.53 1.74
CA PHE A 96 11.01 10.84 1.08
C PHE A 96 10.15 11.78 1.93
N ASP A 97 9.40 12.66 1.27
CA ASP A 97 8.42 13.52 1.95
C ASP A 97 7.28 12.68 2.54
N VAL A 98 6.90 11.62 1.83
CA VAL A 98 5.83 10.71 2.24
C VAL A 98 6.21 9.27 1.91
N VAL A 99 6.00 8.37 2.88
CA VAL A 99 5.99 6.93 2.66
C VAL A 99 4.54 6.47 2.67
N VAL A 100 4.12 5.72 1.65
CA VAL A 100 2.76 5.20 1.50
C VAL A 100 2.79 3.68 1.59
N ALA A 101 1.90 3.10 2.40
CA ALA A 101 1.62 1.67 2.44
C ALA A 101 0.10 1.47 2.44
N ALA A 102 -0.47 1.37 1.25
CA ALA A 102 -1.92 1.25 1.07
C ALA A 102 -2.31 -0.23 0.90
N ASP A 103 -3.00 -0.78 1.91
CA ASP A 103 -3.43 -2.18 1.97
C ASP A 103 -2.26 -3.16 1.76
N VAL A 104 -1.23 -3.05 2.61
CA VAL A 104 0.01 -3.82 2.53
C VAL A 104 0.30 -4.60 3.81
N LEU A 105 0.16 -3.95 4.97
CA LEU A 105 0.62 -4.52 6.24
C LEU A 105 -0.14 -5.78 6.65
N GLU A 106 -1.38 -5.95 6.20
CA GLU A 106 -2.20 -7.14 6.43
C GLU A 106 -1.68 -8.40 5.72
N HIS A 107 -0.79 -8.22 4.75
CA HIS A 107 -0.15 -9.31 4.01
C HIS A 107 1.20 -9.75 4.61
N LEU A 108 1.72 -9.01 5.61
CA LEU A 108 3.05 -9.24 6.16
C LEU A 108 3.04 -10.15 7.37
N TYR A 109 4.07 -10.98 7.51
CA TYR A 109 4.28 -11.80 8.71
C TYR A 109 4.61 -10.95 9.93
N ASP A 110 5.42 -9.90 9.74
CA ASP A 110 5.80 -8.94 10.79
C ASP A 110 5.60 -7.50 10.31
N PRO A 111 4.37 -6.97 10.38
CA PRO A 111 4.06 -5.61 9.96
C PRO A 111 4.73 -4.55 10.86
N TRP A 112 5.04 -4.86 12.12
CA TRP A 112 5.68 -3.94 13.06
C TRP A 112 7.12 -3.63 12.65
N THR A 113 7.92 -4.68 12.41
CA THR A 113 9.29 -4.51 11.90
C THR A 113 9.30 -3.83 10.54
N ALA A 114 8.40 -4.20 9.63
CA ALA A 114 8.30 -3.55 8.33
C ALA A 114 7.98 -2.05 8.46
N LEU A 115 7.05 -1.69 9.34
CA LEU A 115 6.68 -0.30 9.61
C LEU A 115 7.85 0.50 10.18
N ALA A 116 8.57 -0.06 11.16
CA ALA A 116 9.77 0.57 11.71
C ALA A 116 10.87 0.78 10.65
N GLN A 117 11.00 -0.13 9.71
CA GLN A 117 11.91 0.01 8.58
C GLN A 117 11.46 1.11 7.60
N MET A 118 10.15 1.20 7.28
CA MET A 118 9.57 2.24 6.43
C MET A 118 9.83 3.63 7.00
N ALA A 119 9.68 3.79 8.33
CA ALA A 119 9.89 5.07 9.01
C ALA A 119 11.30 5.65 8.83
N ARG A 120 12.31 4.82 8.54
CA ARG A 120 13.70 5.25 8.34
C ARG A 120 13.91 6.01 7.03
N PHE A 121 12.98 5.93 6.10
CA PHE A 121 13.06 6.58 4.78
C PHE A 121 12.27 7.89 4.72
N ILE A 122 11.64 8.28 5.82
CA ILE A 122 10.87 9.53 5.93
C ILE A 122 11.82 10.69 6.26
N ASP A 123 11.67 11.80 5.55
CA ASP A 123 12.40 13.03 5.86
C ASP A 123 11.95 13.61 7.22
N LEU A 124 12.76 14.51 7.80
CA LEU A 124 12.50 15.13 9.11
C LEU A 124 11.12 15.79 9.23
N THR A 125 10.58 16.31 8.12
CA THR A 125 9.25 16.92 8.05
C THR A 125 8.23 16.05 7.32
N GLY A 126 8.64 14.84 6.98
CA GLY A 126 7.84 13.88 6.24
C GLY A 126 6.87 13.10 7.14
N TYR A 127 6.07 12.27 6.52
CA TYR A 127 5.08 11.46 7.23
C TYR A 127 4.76 10.16 6.50
N LEU A 128 4.05 9.28 7.20
CA LEU A 128 3.61 7.99 6.71
C LEU A 128 2.10 8.01 6.49
N VAL A 129 1.67 7.49 5.35
CA VAL A 129 0.25 7.27 5.03
C VAL A 129 0.01 5.77 4.90
N ILE A 130 -0.89 5.24 5.73
CA ILE A 130 -1.25 3.82 5.72
C ILE A 130 -2.74 3.68 5.53
N SER A 131 -3.16 2.74 4.70
CA SER A 131 -4.52 2.20 4.74
C SER A 131 -4.49 0.73 5.15
N LEU A 132 -5.50 0.32 5.90
CA LEU A 132 -5.65 -1.03 6.43
C LEU A 132 -7.13 -1.44 6.43
N PRO A 133 -7.45 -2.68 6.05
CA PRO A 133 -8.80 -3.21 6.22
C PRO A 133 -9.14 -3.36 7.71
N HIS A 134 -10.22 -2.72 8.13
CA HIS A 134 -10.67 -2.76 9.52
C HIS A 134 -11.55 -3.98 9.79
N VAL A 135 -11.11 -4.90 10.66
CA VAL A 135 -11.84 -6.14 10.99
C VAL A 135 -13.20 -5.89 11.66
N GLY A 136 -13.37 -4.75 12.32
CA GLY A 136 -14.64 -4.31 12.89
C GLY A 136 -15.63 -3.70 11.89
N HIS A 137 -15.34 -3.75 10.59
CA HIS A 137 -16.29 -3.31 9.55
C HIS A 137 -17.56 -4.16 9.60
N ALA A 138 -18.72 -3.53 9.46
CA ALA A 138 -20.02 -4.18 9.60
C ALA A 138 -20.19 -5.45 8.75
N ALA A 139 -19.64 -5.47 7.53
CA ALA A 139 -19.68 -6.64 6.67
C ALA A 139 -18.89 -7.82 7.27
N VAL A 140 -17.72 -7.58 7.87
CA VAL A 140 -16.92 -8.63 8.52
C VAL A 140 -17.61 -9.12 9.79
N ALA A 141 -18.12 -8.19 10.62
CA ALA A 141 -18.86 -8.52 11.83
C ALA A 141 -20.11 -9.37 11.52
N SER A 142 -20.83 -9.03 10.45
CA SER A 142 -21.98 -9.80 9.98
C SER A 142 -21.63 -11.23 9.58
N CYS A 143 -20.53 -11.41 8.82
CA CYS A 143 -20.04 -12.74 8.45
C CYS A 143 -19.69 -13.59 9.69
N LEU A 144 -19.02 -12.99 10.68
CA LEU A 144 -18.68 -13.70 11.93
C LEU A 144 -19.92 -14.13 12.72
N ILE A 145 -20.93 -13.25 12.82
CA ILE A 145 -22.17 -13.53 13.55
C ILE A 145 -22.97 -14.64 12.84
N ASN A 146 -23.00 -14.63 11.52
CA ASN A 146 -23.72 -15.63 10.72
C ASN A 146 -22.95 -16.95 10.56
N GLY A 147 -21.67 -16.99 10.92
CA GLY A 147 -20.82 -18.16 10.76
C GLY A 147 -20.41 -18.44 9.30
N ASP A 148 -20.44 -17.44 8.45
CA ASP A 148 -20.15 -17.51 7.02
C ASP A 148 -18.88 -16.71 6.63
N PHE A 149 -17.84 -16.80 7.43
CA PHE A 149 -16.57 -16.13 7.18
C PHE A 149 -15.85 -16.78 5.97
N GLU A 150 -16.20 -16.31 4.78
CA GLU A 150 -15.65 -16.83 3.52
C GLU A 150 -14.54 -15.94 2.99
N TYR A 151 -13.38 -16.55 2.72
CA TYR A 151 -12.30 -15.87 2.00
C TYR A 151 -12.67 -15.57 0.56
N ARG A 152 -12.25 -14.40 0.09
CA ARG A 152 -12.50 -13.89 -1.25
C ARG A 152 -11.21 -13.63 -2.01
N GLU A 153 -11.31 -13.39 -3.31
CA GLU A 153 -10.14 -13.06 -4.14
C GLU A 153 -9.61 -11.64 -3.88
N TRP A 154 -10.42 -10.76 -3.29
CA TRP A 154 -10.05 -9.38 -2.96
C TRP A 154 -11.02 -8.77 -1.93
N GLY A 155 -10.63 -7.61 -1.35
CA GLY A 155 -11.43 -6.85 -0.39
C GLY A 155 -11.15 -7.24 1.06
N LEU A 156 -12.05 -6.93 1.98
CA LEU A 156 -11.84 -7.08 3.43
C LEU A 156 -11.48 -8.51 3.86
N LEU A 157 -11.98 -9.50 3.15
CA LEU A 157 -11.73 -10.93 3.41
C LEU A 157 -10.86 -11.54 2.30
N ASP A 158 -9.92 -10.77 1.74
CA ASP A 158 -8.96 -11.30 0.78
C ASP A 158 -8.19 -12.48 1.41
N ARG A 159 -8.14 -13.60 0.70
CA ARG A 159 -7.50 -14.85 1.18
C ARG A 159 -6.00 -14.72 1.44
N THR A 160 -5.39 -13.63 1.00
CA THR A 160 -3.97 -13.33 1.25
C THR A 160 -3.75 -12.46 2.48
N HIS A 161 -4.83 -12.01 3.15
CA HIS A 161 -4.72 -11.33 4.44
C HIS A 161 -4.39 -12.32 5.53
N ILE A 162 -3.24 -12.17 6.14
CA ILE A 162 -2.76 -13.02 7.26
C ILE A 162 -2.79 -12.28 8.59
N ARG A 163 -3.01 -10.96 8.57
CA ARG A 163 -3.19 -10.10 9.73
C ARG A 163 -4.53 -9.37 9.63
N PHE A 164 -5.17 -9.19 10.79
CA PHE A 164 -6.45 -8.50 10.90
C PHE A 164 -6.30 -7.39 11.93
N PHE A 165 -6.69 -6.16 11.53
CA PHE A 165 -6.49 -4.98 12.37
C PHE A 165 -7.84 -4.43 12.84
N GLY A 166 -7.96 -4.29 14.17
CA GLY A 166 -8.96 -3.45 14.80
C GLY A 166 -8.34 -2.08 15.14
N LEU A 167 -9.15 -1.10 15.50
CA LEU A 167 -8.69 0.26 15.79
C LEU A 167 -7.54 0.30 16.81
N LYS A 168 -7.68 -0.45 17.91
CA LYS A 168 -6.64 -0.53 18.94
C LYS A 168 -5.31 -1.08 18.39
N ASN A 169 -5.35 -2.11 17.53
CA ASN A 169 -4.14 -2.66 16.93
C ASN A 169 -3.45 -1.64 16.01
N ILE A 170 -4.24 -0.82 15.31
CA ILE A 170 -3.73 0.26 14.44
C ILE A 170 -3.07 1.34 15.30
N GLU A 171 -3.69 1.75 16.42
CA GLU A 171 -3.09 2.70 17.37
C GLU A 171 -1.79 2.15 17.95
N ASP A 172 -1.77 0.88 18.35
CA ASP A 172 -0.59 0.21 18.92
C ASP A 172 0.59 0.11 17.91
N LEU A 173 0.31 0.07 16.58
CA LEU A 173 1.37 0.09 15.56
C LEU A 173 2.25 1.33 15.60
N PHE A 174 1.71 2.47 16.05
CA PHE A 174 2.41 3.75 16.08
C PHE A 174 3.05 4.09 17.45
N THR A 175 2.89 3.22 18.43
CA THR A 175 3.38 3.45 19.81
C THR A 175 4.59 2.61 20.20
N GLN A 176 5.11 1.79 19.27
CA GLN A 176 6.25 0.88 19.50
C GLN A 176 7.60 1.49 19.13
#